data_c3d63613235c58043023c1ea62a3c960
#
_entry.id   c3d63613235c58043023c1ea62a3c960
#
_cell.length_a   1.000
_cell.length_b   1.000
_cell.length_c   1.000
_cell.angle_alpha   90.00
_cell.angle_beta   90.00
_cell.angle_gamma   90.00
#
_symmetry.space_group_name_H-M   'P 1'
#
loop_
_entity.id
_entity.type
_entity.pdbx_description
1 polymer ?
#
loop_
_entity_poly.entity_id
_entity_poly.type
_entity_poly.pdbx_seq_one_letter_code
_entity_poly.pdbx_strand_id
1 'polypeptide(L)'
;MTHSRPRVHLFVTCVADRLGVSAAESTVNLLRMYGCDVFFSEMQSCCGQPAYNAGHHDAAKQVARYWLSTYDKLLTSDDDYIVTPSGSCGAMLHHYKDLLSEEPAQLAVYNRIVPRVRELTQFLVDDLGVTNSFVNLQGKSIAYHDSCHAMRNMGIHTQPRQLLVNAGAALIEWDNSCCGFGGLFSVKLPQISTAMLDRKLDSVEDALSADFLTSTDLGCLLQLDGGLQRRTSRLRTLHIAELLDPSSKVHAK
;
A
#
# COMPACT_ATOMS: atom_id res chain seq x y z
N MET A 1 -5.28 32.76 6.83
CA MET A 1 -4.25 32.06 6.00
C MET A 1 -5.00 31.01 5.23
N THR A 2 -5.18 31.14 3.93
CA THR A 2 -5.77 30.13 3.07
C THR A 2 -4.75 28.99 2.99
N HIS A 3 -4.94 27.92 3.76
CA HIS A 3 -4.14 26.72 3.57
C HIS A 3 -4.39 26.23 2.14
N SER A 4 -3.35 26.23 1.31
CA SER A 4 -3.41 25.57 0.01
C SER A 4 -3.73 24.09 0.23
N ARG A 5 -4.59 23.53 -0.62
CA ARG A 5 -4.89 22.11 -0.56
C ARG A 5 -3.62 21.32 -0.85
N PRO A 6 -3.30 20.27 -0.09
CA PRO A 6 -2.17 19.39 -0.40
C PRO A 6 -2.31 18.83 -1.81
N ARG A 7 -1.25 18.93 -2.60
CA ARG A 7 -1.19 18.41 -3.96
C ARG A 7 -0.61 17.01 -3.92
N VAL A 8 -1.38 16.03 -4.38
CA VAL A 8 -1.02 14.62 -4.32
C VAL A 8 -0.88 14.05 -5.72
N HIS A 9 0.32 13.64 -6.07
CA HIS A 9 0.60 12.84 -7.25
C HIS A 9 0.40 11.37 -6.90
N LEU A 10 -0.71 10.79 -7.35
CA LEU A 10 -1.02 9.40 -7.08
C LEU A 10 -0.07 8.49 -7.85
N PHE A 11 0.68 7.66 -7.14
CA PHE A 11 1.45 6.57 -7.72
C PHE A 11 0.62 5.28 -7.66
N VAL A 12 -0.12 4.99 -8.73
CA VAL A 12 -0.86 3.74 -8.90
C VAL A 12 0.13 2.61 -9.17
N THR A 13 0.08 1.57 -8.36
CA THR A 13 0.99 0.43 -8.51
C THR A 13 0.52 -0.49 -9.64
N CYS A 14 1.44 -1.24 -10.26
CA CYS A 14 1.11 -2.15 -11.35
C CYS A 14 0.08 -3.23 -10.95
N VAL A 15 0.08 -3.64 -9.68
CA VAL A 15 -0.91 -4.59 -9.15
C VAL A 15 -2.27 -3.92 -8.99
N ALA A 16 -2.32 -2.68 -8.48
CA ALA A 16 -3.57 -1.93 -8.34
C ALA A 16 -4.19 -1.63 -9.71
N ASP A 17 -3.37 -1.21 -10.69
CA ASP A 17 -3.83 -0.91 -12.06
C ASP A 17 -4.50 -2.10 -12.75
N ARG A 18 -4.05 -3.33 -12.46
CA ARG A 18 -4.51 -4.52 -13.19
C ARG A 18 -5.47 -5.40 -12.40
N LEU A 19 -5.28 -5.51 -11.10
CA LEU A 19 -5.97 -6.49 -10.25
C LEU A 19 -6.71 -5.86 -9.08
N GLY A 20 -6.53 -4.56 -8.81
CA GLY A 20 -7.11 -3.87 -7.68
C GLY A 20 -7.55 -2.44 -8.02
N VAL A 21 -8.19 -2.26 -9.18
CA VAL A 21 -8.65 -0.93 -9.65
C VAL A 21 -9.53 -0.24 -8.61
N SER A 22 -10.39 -1.00 -7.93
CA SER A 22 -11.22 -0.48 -6.84
C SER A 22 -10.42 0.13 -5.69
N ALA A 23 -9.28 -0.45 -5.33
CA ALA A 23 -8.40 0.12 -4.30
C ALA A 23 -7.75 1.43 -4.77
N ALA A 24 -7.39 1.55 -6.05
CA ALA A 24 -6.86 2.78 -6.61
C ALA A 24 -7.93 3.87 -6.67
N GLU A 25 -9.14 3.54 -7.13
CA GLU A 25 -10.30 4.46 -7.15
C GLU A 25 -10.66 4.95 -5.75
N SER A 26 -10.75 4.03 -4.78
CA SER A 26 -11.01 4.37 -3.38
C SER A 26 -9.91 5.25 -2.79
N THR A 27 -8.65 5.06 -3.18
CA THR A 27 -7.55 5.93 -2.78
C THR A 27 -7.76 7.36 -3.29
N VAL A 28 -8.14 7.53 -4.56
CA VAL A 28 -8.47 8.87 -5.13
C VAL A 28 -9.62 9.51 -4.38
N ASN A 29 -10.70 8.74 -4.13
CA ASN A 29 -11.88 9.25 -3.44
C ASN A 29 -11.54 9.73 -2.02
N LEU A 30 -10.81 8.92 -1.25
CA LEU A 30 -10.37 9.29 0.11
C LEU A 30 -9.52 10.56 0.10
N LEU A 31 -8.51 10.63 -0.75
CA LEU A 31 -7.64 11.81 -0.83
C LEU A 31 -8.45 13.08 -1.15
N ARG A 32 -9.40 13.00 -2.08
CA ARG A 32 -10.28 14.13 -2.42
C ARG A 32 -11.22 14.50 -1.28
N MET A 33 -11.79 13.51 -0.60
CA MET A 33 -12.67 13.74 0.56
C MET A 33 -11.93 14.40 1.73
N TYR A 34 -10.64 14.09 1.91
CA TYR A 34 -9.79 14.77 2.89
C TYR A 34 -9.17 16.06 2.36
N GLY A 35 -9.67 16.59 1.24
CA GLY A 35 -9.36 17.95 0.77
C GLY A 35 -8.10 18.07 -0.08
N CYS A 36 -7.57 16.96 -0.62
CA CYS A 36 -6.41 16.99 -1.49
C CYS A 36 -6.77 17.25 -2.95
N ASP A 37 -5.89 17.92 -3.67
CA ASP A 37 -5.91 18.01 -5.13
C ASP A 37 -5.11 16.82 -5.69
N VAL A 38 -5.79 15.85 -6.32
CA VAL A 38 -5.19 14.60 -6.76
C VAL A 38 -4.87 14.64 -8.24
N PHE A 39 -3.61 14.38 -8.55
CA PHE A 39 -3.06 14.32 -9.91
C PHE A 39 -2.62 12.90 -10.23
N PHE A 40 -2.78 12.52 -11.49
CA PHE A 40 -2.31 11.24 -12.03
C PHE A 40 -1.46 11.49 -13.27
N SER A 41 -0.35 10.79 -13.38
CA SER A 41 0.52 10.85 -14.56
C SER A 41 0.48 9.54 -15.33
N GLU A 42 0.11 9.59 -16.60
CA GLU A 42 0.19 8.44 -17.52
C GLU A 42 1.64 8.01 -17.80
N MET A 43 2.61 8.89 -17.47
CA MET A 43 4.04 8.61 -17.63
C MET A 43 4.62 7.78 -16.47
N GLN A 44 3.82 7.43 -15.44
CA GLN A 44 4.33 6.61 -14.35
C GLN A 44 4.70 5.20 -14.81
N SER A 45 5.70 4.62 -14.17
CA SER A 45 6.15 3.24 -14.38
C SER A 45 5.92 2.38 -13.15
N CYS A 46 6.27 1.09 -13.23
CA CYS A 46 6.40 0.24 -12.04
C CYS A 46 7.45 0.80 -11.07
N CYS A 47 7.37 0.43 -9.78
CA CYS A 47 8.41 0.76 -8.79
C CYS A 47 9.73 -0.02 -9.01
N GLY A 48 9.78 -1.00 -9.90
CA GLY A 48 10.97 -1.81 -10.16
C GLY A 48 11.20 -2.98 -9.19
N GLN A 49 10.39 -3.14 -8.15
CA GLN A 49 10.56 -4.22 -7.17
C GLN A 49 10.58 -5.63 -7.79
N PRO A 50 9.76 -5.99 -8.81
CA PRO A 50 9.83 -7.30 -9.44
C PRO A 50 11.19 -7.60 -10.07
N ALA A 51 11.79 -6.62 -10.75
CA ALA A 51 13.13 -6.77 -11.34
C ALA A 51 14.19 -6.89 -10.24
N TYR A 52 14.11 -6.06 -9.20
CA TYR A 52 15.02 -6.10 -8.06
C TYR A 52 14.97 -7.46 -7.37
N ASN A 53 13.78 -7.95 -7.00
CA ASN A 53 13.61 -9.25 -6.33
C ASN A 53 14.01 -10.45 -7.20
N ALA A 54 14.04 -10.28 -8.52
CA ALA A 54 14.52 -11.28 -9.47
C ALA A 54 16.04 -11.31 -9.62
N GLY A 55 16.76 -10.34 -9.00
CA GLY A 55 18.21 -10.17 -9.16
C GLY A 55 18.62 -9.39 -10.42
N HIS A 56 17.65 -8.83 -11.17
CA HIS A 56 17.92 -7.99 -12.35
C HIS A 56 18.15 -6.54 -11.94
N HIS A 57 19.23 -6.29 -11.21
CA HIS A 57 19.51 -5.00 -10.58
C HIS A 57 19.69 -3.87 -11.60
N ASP A 58 20.31 -4.14 -12.76
CA ASP A 58 20.46 -3.13 -13.82
C ASP A 58 19.11 -2.69 -14.40
N ALA A 59 18.18 -3.63 -14.58
CA ALA A 59 16.83 -3.30 -15.00
C ALA A 59 16.09 -2.51 -13.92
N ALA A 60 16.26 -2.87 -12.65
CA ALA A 60 15.70 -2.11 -11.52
C ALA A 60 16.27 -0.68 -11.46
N LYS A 61 17.59 -0.50 -11.68
CA LYS A 61 18.22 0.83 -11.79
C LYS A 61 17.64 1.66 -12.92
N GLN A 62 17.41 1.06 -14.10
CA GLN A 62 16.78 1.77 -15.23
C GLN A 62 15.37 2.27 -14.87
N VAL A 63 14.56 1.41 -14.24
CA VAL A 63 13.23 1.78 -13.77
C VAL A 63 13.30 2.92 -12.74
N ALA A 64 14.22 2.82 -11.78
CA ALA A 64 14.42 3.84 -10.75
C ALA A 64 14.80 5.21 -11.34
N ARG A 65 15.73 5.25 -12.29
CA ARG A 65 16.12 6.49 -12.99
C ARG A 65 14.94 7.10 -13.75
N TYR A 66 14.19 6.26 -14.46
CA TYR A 66 12.99 6.73 -15.18
C TYR A 66 11.96 7.30 -14.22
N TRP A 67 11.66 6.58 -13.13
CA TRP A 67 10.72 7.00 -12.11
C TRP A 67 11.14 8.35 -11.51
N LEU A 68 12.39 8.47 -11.08
CA LEU A 68 12.94 9.71 -10.52
C LEU A 68 12.82 10.87 -11.53
N SER A 69 13.20 10.66 -12.80
CA SER A 69 13.11 11.70 -13.83
C SER A 69 11.68 12.15 -14.14
N THR A 70 10.71 11.23 -13.99
CA THR A 70 9.29 11.52 -14.20
C THR A 70 8.76 12.39 -13.07
N TYR A 71 8.97 11.98 -11.81
CA TYR A 71 8.43 12.71 -10.67
C TYR A 71 9.19 14.01 -10.38
N ASP A 72 10.46 14.12 -10.78
CA ASP A 72 11.20 15.37 -10.71
C ASP A 72 10.59 16.51 -11.54
N LYS A 73 9.95 16.14 -12.66
CA LYS A 73 9.24 17.09 -13.51
C LYS A 73 7.84 17.43 -13.00
N LEU A 74 7.22 16.50 -12.25
CA LEU A 74 5.85 16.64 -11.75
C LEU A 74 5.78 17.43 -10.45
N LEU A 75 6.76 17.27 -9.56
CA LEU A 75 6.81 17.99 -8.29
C LEU A 75 7.29 19.42 -8.51
N THR A 76 6.37 20.36 -8.45
CA THR A 76 6.62 21.80 -8.73
C THR A 76 6.53 22.69 -7.49
N SER A 77 6.05 22.14 -6.38
CA SER A 77 5.89 22.85 -5.09
C SER A 77 6.45 21.99 -3.96
N ASP A 78 6.81 22.64 -2.85
CA ASP A 78 7.22 21.95 -1.61
C ASP A 78 6.04 21.25 -0.93
N ASP A 79 4.80 21.64 -1.24
CA ASP A 79 3.56 21.01 -0.77
C ASP A 79 3.09 19.83 -1.65
N ASP A 80 3.89 19.42 -2.65
CA ASP A 80 3.59 18.27 -3.48
C ASP A 80 4.00 16.99 -2.77
N TYR A 81 3.10 15.99 -2.71
CA TYR A 81 3.34 14.65 -2.21
C TYR A 81 3.18 13.61 -3.31
N ILE A 82 3.84 12.48 -3.15
CA ILE A 82 3.61 11.25 -3.94
C ILE A 82 2.98 10.24 -3.00
N VAL A 83 1.72 9.87 -3.25
CA VAL A 83 1.02 8.90 -2.40
C VAL A 83 0.77 7.62 -3.17
N THR A 84 1.07 6.48 -2.54
CA THR A 84 0.84 5.14 -3.11
C THR A 84 -0.01 4.28 -2.18
N PRO A 85 -1.00 3.53 -2.71
CA PRO A 85 -1.77 2.55 -1.94
C PRO A 85 -1.03 1.21 -1.83
N SER A 86 0.26 1.24 -1.50
CA SER A 86 1.07 0.02 -1.40
C SER A 86 2.33 0.23 -0.58
N GLY A 87 2.40 -0.45 0.55
CA GLY A 87 3.59 -0.44 1.40
C GLY A 87 4.82 -1.02 0.71
N SER A 88 4.67 -2.07 -0.11
CA SER A 88 5.80 -2.69 -0.82
C SER A 88 6.37 -1.78 -1.91
N CYS A 89 5.51 -1.09 -2.64
CA CYS A 89 5.98 -0.12 -3.64
C CYS A 89 6.62 1.11 -2.99
N GLY A 90 6.02 1.66 -1.92
CA GLY A 90 6.62 2.73 -1.14
C GLY A 90 8.00 2.37 -0.62
N ALA A 91 8.13 1.19 -0.01
CA ALA A 91 9.42 0.68 0.48
C ALA A 91 10.47 0.56 -0.64
N MET A 92 10.07 0.11 -1.84
CA MET A 92 10.99 0.03 -2.99
C MET A 92 11.47 1.41 -3.43
N LEU A 93 10.60 2.42 -3.43
CA LEU A 93 10.99 3.79 -3.77
C LEU A 93 12.01 4.34 -2.76
N HIS A 94 11.83 4.07 -1.48
CA HIS A 94 12.81 4.42 -0.45
C HIS A 94 14.14 3.66 -0.60
N HIS A 95 14.10 2.42 -1.10
CA HIS A 95 15.31 1.61 -1.36
C HIS A 95 16.13 2.10 -2.57
N TYR A 96 15.62 3.00 -3.40
CA TYR A 96 16.40 3.58 -4.52
C TYR A 96 17.71 4.23 -4.06
N LYS A 97 17.79 4.70 -2.81
CA LYS A 97 19.02 5.22 -2.22
C LYS A 97 20.16 4.22 -2.30
N ASP A 98 19.91 2.98 -1.91
CA ASP A 98 20.92 1.92 -1.92
C ASP A 98 21.18 1.42 -3.34
N LEU A 99 20.11 1.26 -4.11
CA LEU A 99 20.18 0.80 -5.51
C LEU A 99 20.99 1.73 -6.41
N LEU A 100 20.92 3.05 -6.17
CA LEU A 100 21.61 4.09 -6.96
C LEU A 100 22.81 4.71 -6.20
N SER A 101 23.34 4.03 -5.20
CA SER A 101 24.39 4.55 -4.31
C SER A 101 25.65 5.04 -5.04
N GLU A 102 25.96 4.47 -6.20
CA GLU A 102 27.10 4.84 -7.04
C GLU A 102 26.80 5.94 -8.06
N GLU A 103 25.59 6.54 -8.03
CA GLU A 103 25.09 7.51 -9.00
C GLU A 103 24.79 8.86 -8.34
N PRO A 104 25.77 9.73 -8.08
CA PRO A 104 25.56 10.98 -7.33
C PRO A 104 24.48 11.90 -7.90
N ALA A 105 24.36 11.96 -9.23
CA ALA A 105 23.33 12.76 -9.89
C ALA A 105 21.92 12.25 -9.59
N GLN A 106 21.73 10.92 -9.60
CA GLN A 106 20.45 10.30 -9.28
C GLN A 106 20.11 10.42 -7.78
N LEU A 107 21.13 10.31 -6.91
CA LEU A 107 20.97 10.53 -5.47
C LEU A 107 20.54 11.96 -5.15
N ALA A 108 21.03 12.96 -5.89
CA ALA A 108 20.57 14.33 -5.70
C ALA A 108 19.07 14.49 -6.03
N VAL A 109 18.59 13.86 -7.10
CA VAL A 109 17.17 13.81 -7.44
C VAL A 109 16.37 13.03 -6.39
N TYR A 110 16.87 11.85 -5.99
CA TYR A 110 16.27 11.05 -4.93
C TYR A 110 16.04 11.84 -3.65
N ASN A 111 17.07 12.53 -3.16
CA ASN A 111 17.00 13.29 -1.90
C ASN A 111 15.99 14.44 -1.95
N ARG A 112 15.67 14.94 -3.13
CA ARG A 112 14.64 15.99 -3.33
C ARG A 112 13.23 15.42 -3.37
N ILE A 113 13.05 14.21 -3.94
CA ILE A 113 11.73 13.64 -4.26
C ILE A 113 11.24 12.65 -3.21
N VAL A 114 12.06 11.66 -2.90
CA VAL A 114 11.61 10.49 -2.10
C VAL A 114 11.22 10.84 -0.65
N PRO A 115 11.77 11.87 -0.01
CA PRO A 115 11.23 12.33 1.29
C PRO A 115 9.75 12.73 1.28
N ARG A 116 9.14 12.94 0.10
CA ARG A 116 7.72 13.27 -0.11
C ARG A 116 6.87 12.07 -0.51
N VAL A 117 7.47 10.90 -0.63
CA VAL A 117 6.74 9.64 -0.88
C VAL A 117 6.12 9.13 0.40
N ARG A 118 4.81 8.85 0.34
CA ARG A 118 4.02 8.29 1.44
C ARG A 118 3.20 7.10 0.99
N GLU A 119 3.00 6.17 1.88
CA GLU A 119 1.90 5.23 1.72
C GLU A 119 0.60 5.93 2.18
N LEU A 120 -0.54 5.52 1.65
CA LEU A 120 -1.83 6.18 1.88
C LEU A 120 -2.15 6.41 3.35
N THR A 121 -2.05 5.37 4.18
CA THR A 121 -2.42 5.48 5.61
C THR A 121 -1.45 6.35 6.38
N GLN A 122 -0.17 6.28 6.03
CA GLN A 122 0.86 7.18 6.56
C GLN A 122 0.54 8.63 6.21
N PHE A 123 0.23 8.93 4.96
CA PHE A 123 -0.11 10.27 4.52
C PHE A 123 -1.34 10.83 5.26
N LEU A 124 -2.40 10.01 5.36
CA LEU A 124 -3.63 10.44 6.02
C LEU A 124 -3.41 10.77 7.50
N VAL A 125 -2.64 9.95 8.22
CA VAL A 125 -2.45 10.11 9.67
C VAL A 125 -1.33 11.09 9.98
N ASP A 126 -0.14 10.89 9.40
CA ASP A 126 1.07 11.60 9.82
C ASP A 126 1.17 12.99 9.18
N ASP A 127 0.74 13.15 7.92
CA ASP A 127 0.85 14.42 7.20
C ASP A 127 -0.47 15.23 7.27
N LEU A 128 -1.65 14.58 7.14
CA LEU A 128 -2.95 15.29 7.19
C LEU A 128 -3.57 15.33 8.59
N GLY A 129 -3.11 14.52 9.54
CA GLY A 129 -3.65 14.48 10.91
C GLY A 129 -5.10 13.99 10.98
N VAL A 130 -5.49 13.06 10.12
CA VAL A 130 -6.86 12.55 10.04
C VAL A 130 -7.26 11.84 11.33
N THR A 131 -8.33 12.31 11.97
CA THR A 131 -8.92 11.76 13.19
C THR A 131 -10.37 11.34 13.04
N ASN A 132 -11.01 11.68 11.92
CA ASN A 132 -12.40 11.36 11.61
C ASN A 132 -12.49 10.31 10.49
N SER A 133 -13.63 9.66 10.37
CA SER A 133 -13.94 8.73 9.29
C SER A 133 -15.22 9.12 8.57
N PHE A 134 -15.27 8.86 7.28
CA PHE A 134 -16.48 9.02 6.46
C PHE A 134 -17.35 7.76 6.42
N VAL A 135 -16.84 6.65 6.97
CA VAL A 135 -17.58 5.39 7.10
C VAL A 135 -17.81 5.06 8.56
N ASN A 136 -18.85 4.28 8.84
CA ASN A 136 -19.12 3.73 10.16
C ASN A 136 -18.98 2.20 10.10
N LEU A 137 -17.92 1.69 10.74
CA LEU A 137 -17.62 0.26 10.86
C LEU A 137 -17.97 -0.30 12.25
N GLN A 138 -18.84 0.41 13.01
CA GLN A 138 -19.26 -0.07 14.32
C GLN A 138 -19.95 -1.44 14.22
N GLY A 139 -19.56 -2.36 15.09
CA GLY A 139 -20.01 -3.75 15.07
C GLY A 139 -19.37 -4.64 14.03
N LYS A 140 -18.39 -4.11 13.27
CA LYS A 140 -17.56 -4.89 12.34
C LYS A 140 -16.26 -5.29 12.99
N SER A 141 -15.89 -6.55 12.84
CA SER A 141 -14.59 -7.10 13.21
C SER A 141 -13.68 -7.15 11.98
N ILE A 142 -12.46 -6.64 12.14
CA ILE A 142 -11.50 -6.53 11.03
C ILE A 142 -10.18 -7.15 11.45
N ALA A 143 -9.77 -8.20 10.75
CA ALA A 143 -8.43 -8.75 10.84
C ALA A 143 -7.48 -7.87 10.00
N TYR A 144 -6.42 -7.36 10.62
CA TYR A 144 -5.43 -6.54 9.94
C TYR A 144 -4.14 -7.31 9.69
N HIS A 145 -3.73 -7.38 8.42
CA HIS A 145 -2.45 -7.98 8.03
C HIS A 145 -1.39 -6.88 7.82
N ASP A 146 -0.37 -6.89 8.67
CA ASP A 146 0.82 -6.04 8.46
C ASP A 146 1.61 -6.52 7.23
N SER A 147 1.64 -5.72 6.18
CA SER A 147 2.58 -5.95 5.09
C SER A 147 4.01 -5.79 5.61
N CYS A 148 4.85 -6.81 5.36
CA CYS A 148 6.21 -6.81 5.89
C CYS A 148 7.04 -5.60 5.41
N HIS A 149 6.85 -5.13 4.19
CA HIS A 149 7.52 -3.93 3.68
C HIS A 149 6.98 -2.64 4.29
N ALA A 150 5.65 -2.51 4.44
CA ALA A 150 5.07 -1.34 5.11
C ALA A 150 5.58 -1.23 6.55
N MET A 151 5.49 -2.33 7.30
CA MET A 151 5.86 -2.33 8.72
C MET A 151 7.36 -2.17 8.93
N ARG A 152 8.19 -2.98 8.25
CA ARG A 152 9.64 -3.06 8.55
C ARG A 152 10.47 -1.99 7.85
N ASN A 153 10.08 -1.57 6.65
CA ASN A 153 10.86 -0.64 5.84
C ASN A 153 10.33 0.79 5.88
N MET A 154 9.02 0.97 6.16
CA MET A 154 8.40 2.30 6.22
C MET A 154 7.89 2.68 7.63
N GLY A 155 7.94 1.76 8.60
CA GLY A 155 7.45 2.01 9.97
C GLY A 155 5.93 2.16 10.07
N ILE A 156 5.18 1.69 9.07
CA ILE A 156 3.72 1.80 9.02
C ILE A 156 3.11 0.63 9.78
N HIS A 157 2.57 0.92 10.95
CA HIS A 157 1.93 -0.05 11.83
C HIS A 157 0.73 0.54 12.56
N THR A 158 0.89 1.71 13.16
CA THR A 158 -0.16 2.37 13.94
C THR A 158 -1.18 3.09 13.07
N GLN A 159 -0.75 3.67 11.95
CA GLN A 159 -1.57 4.51 11.09
C GLN A 159 -2.82 3.79 10.54
N PRO A 160 -2.71 2.59 9.93
CA PRO A 160 -3.89 1.88 9.44
C PRO A 160 -4.84 1.48 10.58
N ARG A 161 -4.29 1.09 11.73
CA ARG A 161 -5.09 0.75 12.92
C ARG A 161 -5.87 1.95 13.44
N GLN A 162 -5.22 3.10 13.53
CA GLN A 162 -5.86 4.35 13.95
C GLN A 162 -7.05 4.70 13.04
N LEU A 163 -6.88 4.60 11.73
CA LEU A 163 -7.96 4.89 10.78
C LEU A 163 -9.14 3.93 10.93
N LEU A 164 -8.88 2.64 11.11
CA LEU A 164 -9.93 1.62 11.31
C LEU A 164 -10.65 1.80 12.66
N VAL A 165 -9.92 2.09 13.74
CA VAL A 165 -10.51 2.37 15.05
C VAL A 165 -11.33 3.66 15.02
N ASN A 166 -10.85 4.71 14.35
CA ASN A 166 -11.60 5.95 14.15
C ASN A 166 -12.90 5.73 13.36
N ALA A 167 -12.93 4.71 12.49
CA ALA A 167 -14.14 4.27 11.79
C ALA A 167 -15.08 3.42 12.68
N GLY A 168 -14.69 3.05 13.89
CA GLY A 168 -15.48 2.26 14.85
C GLY A 168 -15.28 0.75 14.73
N ALA A 169 -14.31 0.27 13.97
CA ALA A 169 -14.02 -1.16 13.81
C ALA A 169 -13.46 -1.80 15.09
N ALA A 170 -13.82 -3.05 15.35
CA ALA A 170 -13.14 -3.91 16.29
C ALA A 170 -11.99 -4.61 15.59
N LEU A 171 -10.76 -4.33 16.00
CA LEU A 171 -9.57 -4.93 15.38
C LEU A 171 -9.29 -6.31 15.96
N ILE A 172 -8.97 -7.24 15.10
CA ILE A 172 -8.41 -8.54 15.44
C ILE A 172 -6.95 -8.51 14.99
N GLU A 173 -6.06 -8.54 15.95
CA GLU A 173 -4.62 -8.57 15.69
C GLU A 173 -4.20 -9.95 15.18
N TRP A 174 -3.29 -9.93 14.21
CA TRP A 174 -2.75 -11.14 13.62
C TRP A 174 -1.22 -11.15 13.75
N ASP A 175 -0.63 -12.32 13.74
CA ASP A 175 0.82 -12.41 13.83
C ASP A 175 1.51 -11.66 12.66
N ASN A 176 2.72 -11.19 12.85
CA ASN A 176 3.46 -10.41 11.86
C ASN A 176 4.28 -11.31 10.91
N SER A 177 3.89 -12.59 10.75
CA SER A 177 4.52 -13.48 9.78
C SER A 177 4.18 -13.06 8.35
N CYS A 178 5.11 -13.32 7.43
CA CYS A 178 4.93 -12.99 6.02
C CYS A 178 3.82 -13.84 5.39
N CYS A 179 3.03 -13.23 4.50
CA CYS A 179 1.98 -13.93 3.73
C CYS A 179 2.53 -14.91 2.68
N GLY A 180 3.85 -14.89 2.41
CA GLY A 180 4.48 -15.77 1.43
C GLY A 180 4.42 -15.27 -0.01
N PHE A 181 3.83 -14.10 -0.31
CA PHE A 181 3.74 -13.61 -1.69
C PHE A 181 5.10 -13.33 -2.31
N GLY A 182 5.85 -12.34 -1.77
CA GLY A 182 7.20 -11.97 -2.25
C GLY A 182 7.31 -11.69 -3.75
N GLY A 183 6.20 -11.41 -4.46
CA GLY A 183 6.17 -11.19 -5.90
C GLY A 183 6.62 -12.43 -6.67
N LEU A 184 7.76 -12.34 -7.37
CA LEU A 184 8.32 -13.45 -8.15
C LEU A 184 8.67 -14.69 -7.29
N PHE A 185 8.88 -14.52 -5.98
CA PHE A 185 9.15 -15.62 -5.05
C PHE A 185 8.02 -16.64 -5.05
N SER A 186 6.76 -16.22 -5.04
CA SER A 186 5.60 -17.12 -5.06
C SER A 186 5.51 -17.95 -6.34
N VAL A 187 6.06 -17.45 -7.44
CA VAL A 187 6.09 -18.15 -8.73
C VAL A 187 7.30 -19.08 -8.83
N LYS A 188 8.48 -18.63 -8.38
CA LYS A 188 9.72 -19.43 -8.47
C LYS A 188 9.81 -20.53 -7.40
N LEU A 189 9.25 -20.30 -6.23
CA LEU A 189 9.31 -21.19 -5.07
C LEU A 189 7.90 -21.46 -4.49
N PRO A 190 6.96 -21.98 -5.31
CA PRO A 190 5.55 -22.08 -4.95
C PRO A 190 5.30 -22.92 -3.70
N GLN A 191 6.08 -24.00 -3.50
CA GLN A 191 5.92 -24.88 -2.31
C GLN A 191 6.27 -24.12 -1.02
N ILE A 192 7.35 -23.33 -1.03
CA ILE A 192 7.75 -22.54 0.13
C ILE A 192 6.75 -21.41 0.37
N SER A 193 6.35 -20.72 -0.68
CA SER A 193 5.33 -19.66 -0.62
C SER A 193 4.01 -20.17 -0.03
N THR A 194 3.55 -21.36 -0.49
CA THR A 194 2.33 -21.99 0.02
C THR A 194 2.48 -22.40 1.48
N ALA A 195 3.61 -23.00 1.88
CA ALA A 195 3.84 -23.37 3.28
C ALA A 195 3.85 -22.14 4.21
N MET A 196 4.41 -20.99 3.76
CA MET A 196 4.35 -19.72 4.50
C MET A 196 2.92 -19.21 4.62
N LEU A 197 2.15 -19.28 3.53
CA LEU A 197 0.75 -18.88 3.51
C LEU A 197 -0.08 -19.76 4.45
N ASP A 198 0.07 -21.08 4.39
CA ASP A 198 -0.66 -22.01 5.23
C ASP A 198 -0.36 -21.78 6.71
N ARG A 199 0.93 -21.63 7.07
CA ARG A 199 1.33 -21.27 8.43
C ARG A 199 0.67 -19.97 8.90
N LYS A 200 0.61 -18.97 8.02
CA LYS A 200 -0.04 -17.69 8.32
C LYS A 200 -1.54 -17.86 8.56
N LEU A 201 -2.23 -18.61 7.71
CA LEU A 201 -3.66 -18.87 7.84
C LEU A 201 -4.01 -19.79 9.03
N ASP A 202 -3.06 -20.61 9.49
CA ASP A 202 -3.23 -21.48 10.67
C ASP A 202 -2.94 -20.74 11.99
N SER A 203 -2.29 -19.58 11.94
CA SER A 203 -1.80 -18.91 13.16
C SER A 203 -2.89 -18.25 14.00
N VAL A 204 -4.10 -18.03 13.45
CA VAL A 204 -5.16 -17.32 14.19
C VAL A 204 -6.55 -17.80 13.73
N GLU A 205 -7.19 -18.66 14.51
CA GLU A 205 -8.59 -19.04 14.28
C GLU A 205 -9.53 -17.83 14.37
N ASP A 206 -9.29 -16.91 15.31
CA ASP A 206 -10.11 -15.72 15.50
C ASP A 206 -10.08 -14.76 14.31
N ALA A 207 -8.93 -14.63 13.62
CA ALA A 207 -8.85 -13.79 12.42
C ALA A 207 -9.72 -14.32 11.26
N LEU A 208 -9.91 -15.63 11.17
CA LEU A 208 -10.77 -16.25 10.16
C LEU A 208 -12.27 -16.04 10.45
N SER A 209 -12.64 -15.62 11.67
CA SER A 209 -14.00 -15.28 12.07
C SER A 209 -14.35 -13.81 11.88
N ALA A 210 -13.40 -12.97 11.47
CA ALA A 210 -13.63 -11.56 11.20
C ALA A 210 -14.62 -11.32 10.04
N ASP A 211 -15.25 -10.15 10.01
CA ASP A 211 -16.07 -9.74 8.88
C ASP A 211 -15.20 -9.48 7.63
N PHE A 212 -14.01 -8.88 7.84
CA PHE A 212 -13.08 -8.53 6.76
C PHE A 212 -11.62 -8.78 7.16
N LEU A 213 -10.82 -9.13 6.18
CA LEU A 213 -9.36 -9.09 6.24
C LEU A 213 -8.85 -7.92 5.40
N THR A 214 -8.02 -7.07 5.99
CA THR A 214 -7.48 -5.91 5.28
C THR A 214 -5.98 -5.76 5.44
N SER A 215 -5.38 -5.01 4.52
CA SER A 215 -3.97 -4.62 4.50
C SER A 215 -3.79 -3.38 3.64
N THR A 216 -2.61 -2.77 3.74
CA THR A 216 -2.14 -1.69 2.85
C THR A 216 -1.45 -2.23 1.59
N ASP A 217 -1.46 -3.53 1.33
CA ASP A 217 -0.72 -4.12 0.21
C ASP A 217 -1.54 -5.17 -0.52
N LEU A 218 -1.93 -4.85 -1.76
CA LEU A 218 -2.72 -5.74 -2.61
C LEU A 218 -2.02 -7.07 -2.91
N GLY A 219 -0.69 -7.09 -3.02
CA GLY A 219 0.03 -8.34 -3.25
C GLY A 219 -0.17 -9.34 -2.10
N CYS A 220 -0.12 -8.85 -0.86
CA CYS A 220 -0.43 -9.68 0.32
C CYS A 220 -1.88 -10.13 0.33
N LEU A 221 -2.82 -9.22 0.01
CA LEU A 221 -4.26 -9.55 -0.01
C LEU A 221 -4.59 -10.60 -1.06
N LEU A 222 -4.05 -10.51 -2.27
CA LEU A 222 -4.23 -11.52 -3.32
C LEU A 222 -3.72 -12.90 -2.90
N GLN A 223 -2.57 -12.95 -2.23
CA GLN A 223 -1.99 -14.19 -1.71
C GLN A 223 -2.88 -14.82 -0.62
N LEU A 224 -3.32 -13.99 0.33
CA LEU A 224 -4.19 -14.41 1.42
C LEU A 224 -5.57 -14.85 0.92
N ASP A 225 -6.16 -14.08 0.00
CA ASP A 225 -7.44 -14.38 -0.63
C ASP A 225 -7.41 -15.74 -1.35
N GLY A 226 -6.38 -15.98 -2.16
CA GLY A 226 -6.20 -17.27 -2.82
C GLY A 226 -6.07 -18.45 -1.84
N GLY A 227 -5.46 -18.24 -0.68
CA GLY A 227 -5.39 -19.23 0.40
C GLY A 227 -6.74 -19.48 1.06
N LEU A 228 -7.46 -18.39 1.37
CA LEU A 228 -8.79 -18.46 1.98
C LEU A 228 -9.81 -19.13 1.06
N GLN A 229 -9.79 -18.84 -0.23
CA GLN A 229 -10.65 -19.50 -1.22
C GLN A 229 -10.41 -21.02 -1.27
N ARG A 230 -9.15 -21.46 -1.25
CA ARG A 230 -8.83 -22.91 -1.20
C ARG A 230 -9.34 -23.60 0.08
N ARG A 231 -9.48 -22.84 1.18
CA ARG A 231 -10.02 -23.32 2.46
C ARG A 231 -11.54 -23.13 2.57
N THR A 232 -12.20 -22.69 1.50
CA THR A 232 -13.65 -22.37 1.49
C THR A 232 -14.07 -21.39 2.59
N SER A 233 -13.16 -20.51 2.99
CA SER A 233 -13.42 -19.47 3.98
C SER A 233 -14.40 -18.42 3.44
N ARG A 234 -15.24 -17.87 4.33
CA ARG A 234 -16.15 -16.74 4.02
C ARG A 234 -15.52 -15.39 4.28
N LEU A 235 -14.31 -15.33 4.84
CA LEU A 235 -13.62 -14.09 5.13
C LEU A 235 -13.31 -13.34 3.83
N ARG A 236 -13.77 -12.11 3.76
CA ARG A 236 -13.60 -11.24 2.58
C ARG A 236 -12.32 -10.42 2.73
N THR A 237 -11.50 -10.42 1.70
CA THR A 237 -10.29 -9.60 1.64
C THR A 237 -10.56 -8.29 0.92
N LEU A 238 -10.14 -7.18 1.50
CA LEU A 238 -10.33 -5.84 0.95
C LEU A 238 -9.10 -4.97 1.24
N HIS A 239 -8.73 -4.13 0.30
CA HIS A 239 -7.73 -3.11 0.58
C HIS A 239 -8.28 -2.08 1.59
N ILE A 240 -7.43 -1.56 2.46
CA ILE A 240 -7.87 -0.62 3.50
C ILE A 240 -8.56 0.62 2.92
N ALA A 241 -8.14 1.10 1.75
CA ALA A 241 -8.79 2.20 1.06
C ALA A 241 -10.26 1.88 0.73
N GLU A 242 -10.57 0.64 0.32
CA GLU A 242 -11.93 0.22 0.00
C GLU A 242 -12.83 0.16 1.23
N LEU A 243 -12.28 -0.21 2.39
CA LEU A 243 -13.01 -0.22 3.65
C LEU A 243 -13.32 1.19 4.17
N LEU A 244 -12.43 2.15 3.91
CA LEU A 244 -12.55 3.53 4.40
C LEU A 244 -13.29 4.46 3.42
N ASP A 245 -13.46 4.06 2.16
CA ASP A 245 -14.17 4.84 1.13
C ASP A 245 -15.69 4.56 1.18
N PRO A 246 -16.53 5.53 1.56
CA PRO A 246 -17.98 5.34 1.62
C PRO A 246 -18.63 5.08 0.25
N SER A 247 -17.97 5.43 -0.84
CA SER A 247 -18.43 5.17 -2.21
C SER A 247 -18.07 3.77 -2.72
N SER A 248 -17.25 3.03 -1.97
CA SER A 248 -16.89 1.66 -2.32
C SER A 248 -18.10 0.75 -2.35
N LYS A 249 -18.12 -0.17 -3.33
CA LYS A 249 -19.16 -1.20 -3.46
C LYS A 249 -19.34 -2.08 -2.21
N VAL A 250 -18.35 -2.08 -1.34
CA VAL A 250 -18.40 -2.79 -0.05
C VAL A 250 -19.50 -2.27 0.85
N HIS A 251 -19.83 -0.98 0.76
CA HIS A 251 -20.85 -0.30 1.55
C HIS A 251 -22.20 -0.20 0.84
N ALA A 252 -22.28 -0.62 -0.44
CA ALA A 252 -23.55 -0.69 -1.16
C ALA A 252 -24.48 -1.72 -0.50
N LYS A 253 -25.65 -1.25 -0.10
CA LYS A 253 -26.70 -2.08 0.52
C LYS A 253 -27.43 -2.92 -0.53
#